data_7b80032cf32dc3a557fcbbec356189b6
#
_entry.id   7b80032cf32dc3a557fcbbec356189b6
#
_cell.length_a   1.000
_cell.length_b   1.000
_cell.length_c   1.000
_cell.angle_alpha   90.00
_cell.angle_beta   90.00
_cell.angle_gamma   90.00
#
_symmetry.space_group_name_H-M   'P 1'
#
loop_
_entity.id
_entity.type
_entity.pdbx_description
1 polymer ?
#
loop_
_entity_poly.entity_id
_entity_poly.type
_entity_poly.pdbx_seq_one_letter_code
_entity_poly.pdbx_strand_id
1 'polypeptide(L)'
;MNMLTQYGRMAEKHWREYCPKLVRELEAKGQLHQMLLEAEEKTKDEMIELTQQFGKQGLTPQQARDRAWEMVRENYILLPAEI
;
A
#
# COMPACT_ATOMS: atom_id res chain seq x y z
N MET A 1 -3.22 -19.84 -5.93
CA MET A 1 -3.70 -18.53 -6.40
C MET A 1 -3.51 -17.50 -5.30
N ASN A 2 -2.76 -16.44 -5.58
CA ASN A 2 -2.48 -15.43 -4.56
C ASN A 2 -3.62 -14.42 -4.50
N MET A 3 -4.32 -14.42 -3.36
CA MET A 3 -5.37 -13.45 -3.11
C MET A 3 -4.78 -12.21 -2.48
N LEU A 4 -5.29 -11.04 -2.89
CA LEU A 4 -4.88 -9.80 -2.27
C LEU A 4 -5.40 -9.71 -0.84
N THR A 5 -4.57 -9.20 0.07
CA THR A 5 -5.01 -8.89 1.42
C THR A 5 -5.73 -7.54 1.42
N GLN A 6 -6.08 -7.07 2.61
CA GLN A 6 -6.71 -5.76 2.75
C GLN A 6 -5.91 -4.65 2.09
N TYR A 7 -4.58 -4.66 2.24
CA TYR A 7 -3.72 -3.63 1.64
C TYR A 7 -3.81 -3.65 0.11
N GLY A 8 -3.71 -4.83 -0.49
CA GLY A 8 -3.80 -4.95 -1.94
C GLY A 8 -5.17 -4.53 -2.48
N ARG A 9 -6.23 -4.87 -1.76
CA ARG A 9 -7.58 -4.47 -2.17
C ARG A 9 -7.81 -2.97 -2.04
N MET A 10 -7.25 -2.34 -1.00
CA MET A 10 -7.30 -0.89 -0.85
C MET A 10 -6.54 -0.21 -2.00
N ALA A 11 -5.37 -0.73 -2.33
CA ALA A 11 -4.58 -0.21 -3.44
C ALA A 11 -5.36 -0.32 -4.75
N GLU A 12 -5.94 -1.47 -5.03
CA GLU A 12 -6.70 -1.69 -6.26
C GLU A 12 -7.85 -0.69 -6.38
N LYS A 13 -8.63 -0.52 -5.31
CA LYS A 13 -9.75 0.41 -5.30
C LYS A 13 -9.29 1.84 -5.58
N HIS A 14 -8.24 2.27 -4.89
CA HIS A 14 -7.73 3.63 -5.05
C HIS A 14 -7.14 3.84 -6.45
N TRP A 15 -6.34 2.90 -6.94
CA TRP A 15 -5.72 3.02 -8.26
C TRP A 15 -6.77 3.06 -9.37
N ARG A 16 -7.82 2.24 -9.27
CA ARG A 16 -8.89 2.25 -10.28
C ARG A 16 -9.65 3.57 -10.31
N GLU A 17 -9.83 4.18 -9.15
CA GLU A 17 -10.56 5.43 -9.03
C GLU A 17 -9.71 6.64 -9.43
N TYR A 18 -8.46 6.70 -8.99
CA TYR A 18 -7.62 7.87 -9.13
C TYR A 18 -6.48 7.74 -10.14
N CYS A 19 -6.15 6.52 -10.54
CA CYS A 19 -5.07 6.25 -11.50
C CYS A 19 -5.54 5.32 -12.63
N PRO A 20 -6.62 5.67 -13.34
CA PRO A 20 -7.21 4.76 -14.33
C PRO A 20 -6.28 4.48 -15.52
N LYS A 21 -5.44 5.42 -15.93
CA LYS A 21 -4.49 5.17 -17.02
C LYS A 21 -3.46 4.13 -16.63
N LEU A 22 -2.92 4.26 -15.42
CA LEU A 22 -1.96 3.29 -14.90
C LEU A 22 -2.59 1.89 -14.86
N VAL A 23 -3.81 1.80 -14.34
CA VAL A 23 -4.51 0.51 -14.25
C VAL A 23 -4.70 -0.10 -15.64
N ARG A 24 -5.13 0.70 -16.60
CA ARG A 24 -5.34 0.20 -17.98
C ARG A 24 -4.03 -0.29 -18.60
N GLU A 25 -2.94 0.43 -18.41
CA GLU A 25 -1.63 0.00 -18.92
C GLU A 25 -1.19 -1.31 -18.29
N LEU A 26 -1.36 -1.45 -16.98
CA LEU A 26 -0.99 -2.67 -16.28
C LEU A 26 -1.87 -3.85 -16.68
N GLU A 27 -3.17 -3.61 -16.86
CA GLU A 27 -4.08 -4.66 -17.33
C GLU A 27 -3.72 -5.11 -18.73
N ALA A 28 -3.40 -4.16 -19.61
CA ALA A 28 -3.02 -4.48 -21.00
C ALA A 28 -1.77 -5.34 -21.05
N LYS A 29 -0.86 -5.18 -20.11
CA LYS A 29 0.38 -5.97 -20.02
C LYS A 29 0.21 -7.23 -19.17
N GLY A 30 -0.96 -7.44 -18.58
CA GLY A 30 -1.19 -8.57 -17.67
C GLY A 30 -0.43 -8.45 -16.37
N GLN A 31 -0.11 -7.22 -15.91
CA GLN A 31 0.76 -6.99 -14.76
C GLN A 31 0.06 -6.35 -13.57
N LEU A 32 -1.25 -6.06 -13.66
CA LEU A 32 -1.93 -5.34 -12.59
C LEU A 32 -1.88 -6.12 -11.26
N HIS A 33 -2.22 -7.40 -11.29
CA HIS A 33 -2.23 -8.23 -10.09
C HIS A 33 -0.83 -8.30 -9.47
N GLN A 34 0.19 -8.46 -10.30
CA GLN A 34 1.58 -8.51 -9.83
C GLN A 34 1.99 -7.21 -9.16
N MET A 35 1.63 -6.07 -9.73
CA MET A 35 1.96 -4.77 -9.14
C MET A 35 1.23 -4.54 -7.83
N LEU A 36 -0.02 -5.00 -7.73
CA LEU A 36 -0.77 -4.91 -6.49
C LEU A 36 -0.16 -5.79 -5.41
N LEU A 37 0.30 -6.99 -5.77
CA LEU A 37 1.01 -7.86 -4.81
C LEU A 37 2.30 -7.22 -4.32
N GLU A 38 3.05 -6.58 -5.21
CA GLU A 38 4.29 -5.89 -4.83
C GLU A 38 4.00 -4.72 -3.88
N ALA A 39 2.96 -3.93 -4.17
CA ALA A 39 2.57 -2.82 -3.31
C ALA A 39 2.17 -3.32 -1.92
N GLU A 40 1.44 -4.42 -1.86
CA GLU A 40 1.03 -5.06 -0.63
C GLU A 40 2.22 -5.55 0.19
N GLU A 41 3.18 -6.22 -0.46
CA GLU A 41 4.38 -6.73 0.21
C GLU A 41 5.21 -5.60 0.79
N LYS A 42 5.44 -4.55 0.01
CA LYS A 42 6.21 -3.39 0.47
C LYS A 42 5.50 -2.68 1.62
N THR A 43 4.18 -2.59 1.55
CA THR A 43 3.39 -1.99 2.63
C THR A 43 3.55 -2.77 3.92
N LYS A 44 3.45 -4.10 3.85
CA LYS A 44 3.62 -4.96 5.03
C LYS A 44 5.01 -4.81 5.65
N ASP A 45 6.04 -4.85 4.80
CA ASP A 45 7.43 -4.76 5.27
C ASP A 45 7.69 -3.42 5.96
N GLU A 46 7.27 -2.33 5.35
CA GLU A 46 7.47 -1.00 5.94
C GLU A 46 6.62 -0.79 7.19
N MET A 47 5.41 -1.35 7.22
CA MET A 47 4.58 -1.29 8.42
C MET A 47 5.26 -1.95 9.62
N ILE A 48 5.87 -3.12 9.40
CA ILE A 48 6.60 -3.82 10.47
C ILE A 48 7.77 -2.97 10.94
N GLU A 49 8.57 -2.48 10.00
CA GLU A 49 9.77 -1.71 10.31
C GLU A 49 9.46 -0.42 11.05
N LEU A 50 8.54 0.39 10.53
CA LEU A 50 8.21 1.67 11.13
C LEU A 50 7.49 1.52 12.47
N THR A 51 6.62 0.51 12.60
CA THR A 51 5.95 0.24 13.86
C THR A 51 6.99 -0.08 14.95
N GLN A 52 8.02 -0.86 14.62
CA GLN A 52 9.09 -1.16 15.55
C GLN A 52 9.88 0.10 15.93
N GLN A 53 10.22 0.93 14.94
CA GLN A 53 10.97 2.17 15.19
C GLN A 53 10.20 3.11 16.10
N PHE A 54 8.91 3.32 15.83
CA PHE A 54 8.09 4.21 16.65
C PHE A 54 7.89 3.65 18.07
N GLY A 55 7.77 2.32 18.18
CA GLY A 55 7.70 1.68 19.50
C GLY A 55 8.95 1.94 20.34
N LYS A 56 10.13 1.92 19.71
CA LYS A 56 11.39 2.23 20.38
C LYS A 56 11.47 3.70 20.80
N GLN A 57 10.74 4.57 20.12
CA GLN A 57 10.68 6.00 20.46
C GLN A 57 9.70 6.30 21.61
N GLY A 58 9.05 5.27 22.13
CA GLY A 58 8.16 5.42 23.28
C GLY A 58 6.67 5.47 22.97
N LEU A 59 6.29 5.31 21.70
CA LEU A 59 4.87 5.25 21.35
C LEU A 59 4.27 3.92 21.79
N THR A 60 2.96 3.93 22.12
CA THR A 60 2.26 2.67 22.39
C THR A 60 2.16 1.88 21.10
N PRO A 61 1.91 0.54 21.16
CA PRO A 61 1.75 -0.25 19.95
C PRO A 61 0.71 0.30 18.98
N GLN A 62 -0.41 0.79 19.50
CA GLN A 62 -1.44 1.37 18.65
C GLN A 62 -1.00 2.69 18.01
N GLN A 63 -0.38 3.57 18.78
CA GLN A 63 0.13 4.84 18.27
C GLN A 63 1.21 4.61 17.20
N ALA A 64 2.10 3.65 17.46
CA ALA A 64 3.16 3.31 16.52
C ALA A 64 2.58 2.82 15.19
N ARG A 65 1.57 1.96 15.26
CA ARG A 65 0.92 1.40 14.07
C ARG A 65 0.19 2.49 13.28
N ASP A 66 -0.57 3.33 13.97
CA ASP A 66 -1.31 4.41 13.32
C ASP A 66 -0.37 5.39 12.63
N ARG A 67 0.73 5.74 13.27
CA ARG A 67 1.72 6.65 12.71
C ARG A 67 2.40 6.02 11.49
N ALA A 68 2.77 4.76 11.59
CA ALA A 68 3.37 4.04 10.47
C ALA A 68 2.41 4.00 9.28
N TRP A 69 1.13 3.71 9.51
CA TRP A 69 0.13 3.65 8.45
C TRP A 69 -0.02 4.99 7.72
N GLU A 70 -0.04 6.10 8.44
CA GLU A 70 -0.14 7.42 7.83
C GLU A 70 0.99 7.69 6.83
N MET A 71 2.18 7.15 7.11
CA MET A 71 3.34 7.33 6.24
C MET A 71 3.35 6.34 5.07
N VAL A 72 3.12 5.07 5.38
CA VAL A 72 3.31 3.99 4.40
C VAL A 72 2.20 3.98 3.34
N ARG A 73 0.96 4.27 3.72
CA ARG A 73 -0.17 4.22 2.79
C ARG A 73 0.01 5.12 1.58
N GLU A 74 0.67 6.24 1.73
CA GLU A 74 0.88 7.19 0.64
C GLU A 74 1.98 6.75 -0.31
N ASN A 75 2.85 5.84 0.12
CA ASN A 75 3.95 5.38 -0.70
C ASN A 75 3.51 4.37 -1.76
N TYR A 76 2.56 3.50 -1.44
CA TYR A 76 2.21 2.38 -2.32
C TYR A 76 0.72 2.26 -2.61
N ILE A 77 -0.12 2.65 -1.68
CA ILE A 77 -1.57 2.41 -1.77
C ILE A 77 -2.29 3.63 -2.31
N LEU A 78 -2.10 4.79 -1.66
CA LEU A 78 -2.78 6.02 -2.03
C LEU A 78 -1.88 6.84 -2.97
N LEU A 79 -1.63 6.32 -4.17
CA LEU A 79 -0.85 7.04 -5.17
C LEU A 79 -1.55 8.35 -5.57
N PRO A 80 -0.76 9.39 -5.95
CA PRO A 80 -1.37 10.65 -6.38
C PRO A 80 -2.32 10.44 -7.55
N ALA A 81 -3.45 11.16 -7.51
CA ALA A 81 -4.43 11.08 -8.58
C ALA A 81 -3.86 11.61 -9.89
N GLU A 82 -4.25 10.97 -10.99
CA GLU A 82 -3.92 11.46 -12.33
C GLU A 82 -4.71 12.74 -12.61
N ILE A 83 -4.09 13.65 -13.30
CA ILE A 83 -4.73 14.93 -13.65
C ILE A 83 -5.16 14.90 -15.11
#